data_1593cbcdf1439bd0e015a304cb5f5596
#
_entry.id   1593cbcdf1439bd0e015a304cb5f5596
#
_cell.length_a   1.000
_cell.length_b   1.000
_cell.length_c   1.000
_cell.angle_alpha   90.00
_cell.angle_beta   90.00
_cell.angle_gamma   90.00
#
_symmetry.space_group_name_H-M   'P 1'
#
loop_
_entity.id
_entity.type
_entity.pdbx_description
1 polymer ?
#
loop_
_entity_poly.entity_id
_entity_poly.type
_entity_poly.pdbx_seq_one_letter_code
_entity_poly.pdbx_strand_id
1 'polypeptide(L)'
;YQRCGDADSIRSLLLREARKHPGVGSYWALRQYYQALSEEDVQNEPVLMSALSVLYSVLMNTEKSEYWYQRLKEYAAASRGNARSEANGQVFYLDIVLPHRGSREIARILPTLFSALHGSGNVLRPVSLTNNQPSLMNGGKDFCEWSKTDLFLANTLGPVVEKMLGK
;
A
#
# COMPACT_ATOMS: atom_id res chain seq x y z
N TYR A 1 -2.98 -16.36 20.89
CA TYR A 1 -1.61 -15.84 20.98
C TYR A 1 -1.54 -14.60 21.89
N GLN A 2 -2.36 -13.56 21.70
CA GLN A 2 -2.35 -12.36 22.57
C GLN A 2 -2.54 -12.68 24.05
N ARG A 3 -3.39 -13.66 24.39
CA ARG A 3 -3.59 -14.13 25.79
C ARG A 3 -2.39 -14.91 26.34
N CYS A 4 -1.51 -15.43 25.49
CA CYS A 4 -0.32 -16.19 25.86
C CYS A 4 0.96 -15.35 25.85
N GLY A 5 0.88 -14.06 25.50
CA GLY A 5 2.05 -13.16 25.42
C GLY A 5 3.04 -13.50 24.29
N ASP A 6 2.63 -14.27 23.29
CA ASP A 6 3.48 -14.70 22.17
C ASP A 6 3.52 -13.61 21.09
N ALA A 7 4.37 -12.61 21.29
CA ALA A 7 4.56 -11.49 20.38
C ALA A 7 5.11 -11.91 19.01
N ASP A 8 6.05 -12.87 18.99
CA ASP A 8 6.69 -13.34 17.76
C ASP A 8 5.69 -14.04 16.83
N SER A 9 4.79 -14.84 17.39
CA SER A 9 3.73 -15.49 16.63
C SER A 9 2.75 -14.47 16.06
N ILE A 10 2.40 -13.43 16.82
CA ILE A 10 1.55 -12.34 16.34
C ILE A 10 2.23 -11.60 15.19
N ARG A 11 3.49 -11.19 15.37
CA ARG A 11 4.30 -10.52 14.35
C ARG A 11 4.37 -11.36 13.07
N SER A 12 4.69 -12.65 13.18
CA SER A 12 4.77 -13.56 12.04
C SER A 12 3.44 -13.72 11.32
N LEU A 13 2.32 -13.76 12.04
CA LEU A 13 0.99 -13.81 11.47
C LEU A 13 0.67 -12.53 10.69
N LEU A 14 0.91 -11.36 11.29
CA LEU A 14 0.66 -10.07 10.68
C LEU A 14 1.51 -9.87 9.42
N LEU A 15 2.78 -10.28 9.46
CA LEU A 15 3.69 -10.24 8.30
C LEU A 15 3.15 -11.11 7.16
N ARG A 16 2.69 -12.33 7.46
CA ARG A 16 2.11 -13.23 6.48
C ARG A 16 0.84 -12.66 5.86
N GLU A 17 -0.03 -12.05 6.67
CA GLU A 17 -1.27 -11.42 6.16
C GLU A 17 -0.96 -10.16 5.33
N ALA A 18 -0.02 -9.33 5.78
CA ALA A 18 0.39 -8.14 5.04
C ALA A 18 0.99 -8.47 3.67
N ARG A 19 1.75 -9.56 3.55
CA ARG A 19 2.33 -10.03 2.27
C ARG A 19 1.29 -10.43 1.22
N LYS A 20 0.06 -10.68 1.64
CA LYS A 20 -1.05 -10.97 0.70
C LYS A 20 -1.62 -9.69 0.08
N HIS A 21 -1.16 -8.52 0.49
CA HIS A 21 -1.75 -7.21 0.15
C HIS A 21 -3.27 -7.23 0.31
N PRO A 22 -3.75 -7.48 1.54
CA PRO A 22 -5.17 -7.61 1.79
C PRO A 22 -5.89 -6.28 1.55
N GLY A 23 -7.18 -6.35 1.26
CA GLY A 23 -8.02 -5.16 1.17
C GLY A 23 -8.12 -4.42 2.51
N VAL A 24 -8.55 -3.17 2.43
CA VAL A 24 -8.68 -2.23 3.57
C VAL A 24 -9.41 -2.82 4.78
N GLY A 25 -10.44 -3.64 4.54
CA GLY A 25 -11.20 -4.31 5.60
C GLY A 25 -10.36 -5.23 6.48
N SER A 26 -9.36 -5.89 5.93
CA SER A 26 -8.46 -6.77 6.70
C SER A 26 -7.56 -5.97 7.63
N TYR A 27 -7.03 -4.82 7.17
CA TYR A 27 -6.26 -3.92 8.03
C TYR A 27 -7.11 -3.39 9.18
N TRP A 28 -8.37 -3.01 8.90
CA TRP A 28 -9.30 -2.58 9.91
C TRP A 28 -9.60 -3.68 10.93
N ALA A 29 -9.87 -4.90 10.49
CA ALA A 29 -10.14 -6.04 11.37
C ALA A 29 -8.96 -6.39 12.29
N LEU A 30 -7.73 -6.25 11.79
CA LEU A 30 -6.50 -6.57 12.51
C LEU A 30 -5.86 -5.36 13.19
N ARG A 31 -6.49 -4.17 13.17
CA ARG A 31 -5.89 -2.91 13.61
C ARG A 31 -5.27 -2.95 15.01
N GLN A 32 -5.95 -3.59 15.97
CA GLN A 32 -5.47 -3.67 17.35
C GLN A 32 -4.14 -4.44 17.46
N TYR A 33 -3.93 -5.44 16.63
CA TYR A 33 -2.70 -6.24 16.63
C TYR A 33 -1.55 -5.48 15.95
N TYR A 34 -1.81 -4.80 14.83
CA TYR A 34 -0.82 -3.93 14.20
C TYR A 34 -0.39 -2.77 15.11
N GLN A 35 -1.35 -2.15 15.83
CA GLN A 35 -1.08 -1.05 16.75
C GLN A 35 -0.34 -1.48 18.02
N ALA A 36 -0.38 -2.77 18.37
CA ALA A 36 0.35 -3.34 19.50
C ALA A 36 1.80 -3.72 19.17
N LEU A 37 2.23 -3.70 17.89
CA LEU A 37 3.60 -3.91 17.52
C LEU A 37 4.49 -2.78 18.05
N SER A 38 5.64 -3.14 18.60
CA SER A 38 6.65 -2.16 18.98
C SER A 38 7.35 -1.60 17.72
N GLU A 39 7.97 -0.45 17.85
CA GLU A 39 8.75 0.12 16.75
C GLU A 39 9.92 -0.78 16.36
N GLU A 40 10.52 -1.47 17.33
CA GLU A 40 11.60 -2.44 17.12
C GLU A 40 11.15 -3.65 16.27
N ASP A 41 9.90 -4.10 16.44
CA ASP A 41 9.34 -5.20 15.63
C ASP A 41 9.16 -4.84 14.16
N VAL A 42 9.02 -3.55 13.87
CA VAL A 42 8.63 -3.03 12.54
C VAL A 42 9.82 -2.49 11.77
N GLN A 43 10.80 -1.87 12.43
CA GLN A 43 11.87 -1.06 11.82
C GLN A 43 12.75 -1.79 10.79
N ASN A 44 12.78 -3.14 10.82
CA ASN A 44 13.55 -3.96 9.89
C ASN A 44 12.69 -4.79 8.94
N GLU A 45 11.38 -4.52 8.92
CA GLU A 45 10.42 -5.29 8.13
C GLU A 45 9.64 -4.35 7.18
N PRO A 46 10.10 -4.20 5.94
CA PRO A 46 9.48 -3.26 4.98
C PRO A 46 8.00 -3.54 4.73
N VAL A 47 7.58 -4.81 4.81
CA VAL A 47 6.18 -5.21 4.66
C VAL A 47 5.31 -4.72 5.82
N LEU A 48 5.83 -4.76 7.07
CA LEU A 48 5.09 -4.24 8.23
C LEU A 48 5.05 -2.71 8.24
N MET A 49 6.14 -2.03 7.85
CA MET A 49 6.10 -0.56 7.67
C MET A 49 5.03 -0.17 6.65
N SER A 50 4.96 -0.88 5.53
CA SER A 50 3.94 -0.67 4.50
C SER A 50 2.54 -0.91 5.06
N ALA A 51 2.34 -2.01 5.79
CA ALA A 51 1.06 -2.35 6.41
C ALA A 51 0.58 -1.29 7.41
N LEU A 52 1.49 -0.76 8.24
CA LEU A 52 1.17 0.31 9.19
C LEU A 52 0.85 1.63 8.48
N SER A 53 1.57 1.96 7.40
CA SER A 53 1.26 3.14 6.58
C SER A 53 -0.17 3.05 6.02
N VAL A 54 -0.56 1.91 5.42
CA VAL A 54 -1.92 1.68 4.93
C VAL A 54 -2.95 1.76 6.06
N LEU A 55 -2.69 1.07 7.18
CA LEU A 55 -3.60 1.05 8.33
C LEU A 55 -3.88 2.48 8.84
N TYR A 56 -2.83 3.28 9.06
CA TYR A 56 -3.01 4.64 9.55
C TYR A 56 -3.68 5.55 8.53
N SER A 57 -3.45 5.34 7.23
CA SER A 57 -4.20 6.03 6.18
C SER A 57 -5.70 5.70 6.25
N VAL A 58 -6.05 4.43 6.42
CA VAL A 58 -7.44 3.97 6.60
C VAL A 58 -8.08 4.56 7.87
N LEU A 59 -7.31 4.71 8.92
CA LEU A 59 -7.75 5.34 10.19
C LEU A 59 -7.79 6.88 10.11
N MET A 60 -7.58 7.46 8.92
CA MET A 60 -7.51 8.91 8.69
C MET A 60 -6.41 9.62 9.50
N ASN A 61 -5.40 8.88 9.95
CA ASN A 61 -4.23 9.42 10.62
C ASN A 61 -3.09 9.56 9.60
N THR A 62 -3.17 10.61 8.80
CA THR A 62 -2.23 10.88 7.70
C THR A 62 -0.79 11.08 8.20
N GLU A 63 -0.62 11.71 9.36
CA GLU A 63 0.69 11.95 9.96
C GLU A 63 1.44 10.64 10.25
N LYS A 64 0.79 9.70 10.94
CA LYS A 64 1.38 8.38 11.21
C LYS A 64 1.54 7.53 9.95
N SER A 65 0.64 7.67 8.99
CA SER A 65 0.77 7.01 7.69
C SER A 65 2.03 7.47 6.96
N GLU A 66 2.23 8.79 6.85
CA GLU A 66 3.41 9.36 6.21
C GLU A 66 4.70 9.09 7.00
N TYR A 67 4.65 9.04 8.34
CA TYR A 67 5.79 8.61 9.15
C TYR A 67 6.30 7.23 8.74
N TRP A 68 5.43 6.22 8.67
CA TRP A 68 5.83 4.86 8.28
C TRP A 68 6.26 4.77 6.82
N TYR A 69 5.62 5.53 5.94
CA TYR A 69 6.06 5.63 4.55
C TYR A 69 7.47 6.21 4.43
N GLN A 70 7.78 7.25 5.17
CA GLN A 70 9.12 7.86 5.16
C GLN A 70 10.17 6.92 5.75
N ARG A 71 9.86 6.24 6.85
CA ARG A 71 10.74 5.20 7.43
C ARG A 71 11.05 4.08 6.44
N LEU A 72 10.04 3.65 5.68
CA LEU A 72 10.22 2.66 4.62
C LEU A 72 11.14 3.16 3.50
N LYS A 73 11.03 4.42 3.09
CA LYS A 73 11.95 5.03 2.11
C LYS A 73 13.39 5.11 2.61
N GLU A 74 13.57 5.48 3.86
CA GLU A 74 14.88 5.51 4.51
C GLU A 74 15.50 4.11 4.55
N TYR A 75 14.72 3.11 4.94
CA TYR A 75 15.14 1.71 4.91
C TYR A 75 15.53 1.26 3.49
N ALA A 76 14.73 1.58 2.49
CA ALA A 76 15.02 1.26 1.09
C ALA A 76 16.33 1.91 0.60
N ALA A 77 16.58 3.16 1.00
CA ALA A 77 17.80 3.89 0.65
C ALA A 77 19.06 3.29 1.32
N ALA A 78 18.94 2.83 2.56
CA ALA A 78 20.03 2.22 3.34
C ALA A 78 20.30 0.75 2.95
N SER A 79 19.31 0.05 2.41
CA SER A 79 19.37 -1.36 2.08
C SER A 79 20.09 -1.64 0.75
N ARG A 80 20.51 -2.90 0.55
CA ARG A 80 21.14 -3.39 -0.69
C ARG A 80 20.53 -4.72 -1.14
N GLY A 81 20.73 -5.07 -2.40
CA GLY A 81 20.28 -6.36 -2.95
C GLY A 81 18.78 -6.59 -2.83
N ASN A 82 18.39 -7.78 -2.41
CA ASN A 82 16.99 -8.19 -2.31
C ASN A 82 16.18 -7.36 -1.30
N ALA A 83 16.78 -6.96 -0.18
CA ALA A 83 16.11 -6.14 0.83
C ALA A 83 15.72 -4.77 0.25
N ARG A 84 16.61 -4.15 -0.53
CA ARG A 84 16.31 -2.91 -1.25
C ARG A 84 15.21 -3.09 -2.29
N SER A 85 15.24 -4.21 -3.03
CA SER A 85 14.22 -4.51 -4.05
C SER A 85 12.84 -4.69 -3.40
N GLU A 86 12.75 -5.45 -2.29
CA GLU A 86 11.51 -5.62 -1.54
C GLU A 86 10.98 -4.29 -1.00
N ALA A 87 11.85 -3.50 -0.37
CA ALA A 87 11.46 -2.21 0.18
C ALA A 87 10.98 -1.23 -0.90
N ASN A 88 11.68 -1.15 -2.05
CA ASN A 88 11.23 -0.33 -3.17
C ASN A 88 9.88 -0.80 -3.74
N GLY A 89 9.64 -2.11 -3.78
CA GLY A 89 8.33 -2.66 -4.15
C GLY A 89 7.22 -2.21 -3.20
N GLN A 90 7.49 -2.19 -1.89
CA GLN A 90 6.54 -1.70 -0.89
C GLN A 90 6.33 -0.18 -0.98
N VAL A 91 7.37 0.61 -1.23
CA VAL A 91 7.24 2.07 -1.49
C VAL A 91 6.33 2.30 -2.70
N PHE A 92 6.61 1.60 -3.80
CA PHE A 92 5.81 1.69 -5.01
C PHE A 92 4.33 1.30 -4.79
N TYR A 93 4.10 0.23 -4.01
CA TYR A 93 2.75 -0.16 -3.61
C TYR A 93 2.04 0.97 -2.86
N LEU A 94 2.69 1.59 -1.87
CA LEU A 94 2.12 2.69 -1.09
C LEU A 94 1.84 3.94 -1.95
N ASP A 95 2.68 4.23 -2.94
CA ASP A 95 2.46 5.34 -3.88
C ASP A 95 1.15 5.21 -4.64
N ILE A 96 0.66 3.98 -4.83
CA ILE A 96 -0.59 3.69 -5.53
C ILE A 96 -1.78 3.62 -4.58
N VAL A 97 -1.62 2.98 -3.40
CA VAL A 97 -2.78 2.52 -2.61
C VAL A 97 -3.14 3.42 -1.44
N LEU A 98 -2.32 4.41 -1.06
CA LEU A 98 -2.61 5.23 0.12
C LEU A 98 -3.89 6.06 -0.09
N PRO A 99 -4.98 5.77 0.65
CA PRO A 99 -6.29 6.40 0.46
C PRO A 99 -6.27 7.92 0.56
N HIS A 100 -5.45 8.48 1.47
CA HIS A 100 -5.41 9.92 1.73
C HIS A 100 -4.69 10.73 0.65
N ARG A 101 -3.92 10.10 -0.25
CA ARG A 101 -3.17 10.80 -1.31
C ARG A 101 -4.01 11.08 -2.56
N GLY A 102 -5.02 10.25 -2.81
CA GLY A 102 -5.91 10.41 -3.96
C GLY A 102 -5.24 10.22 -5.32
N SER A 103 -6.00 10.49 -6.37
CA SER A 103 -5.62 10.24 -7.76
C SER A 103 -4.49 11.14 -8.30
N ARG A 104 -4.24 12.29 -7.70
CA ARG A 104 -3.16 13.20 -8.15
C ARG A 104 -1.78 12.57 -8.01
N GLU A 105 -1.56 11.82 -6.94
CA GLU A 105 -0.27 11.14 -6.74
C GLU A 105 -0.10 9.98 -7.72
N ILE A 106 -1.17 9.27 -8.08
CA ILE A 106 -1.14 8.25 -9.13
C ILE A 106 -0.67 8.86 -10.46
N ALA A 107 -1.15 10.05 -10.81
CA ALA A 107 -0.73 10.73 -12.04
C ALA A 107 0.77 11.02 -12.09
N ARG A 108 1.40 11.32 -10.95
CA ARG A 108 2.85 11.58 -10.84
C ARG A 108 3.70 10.34 -11.06
N ILE A 109 3.19 9.17 -10.63
CA ILE A 109 3.94 7.91 -10.72
C ILE A 109 3.67 7.14 -12.03
N LEU A 110 2.73 7.59 -12.86
CA LEU A 110 2.39 6.94 -14.12
C LEU A 110 3.60 6.56 -14.99
N PRO A 111 4.60 7.44 -15.22
CA PRO A 111 5.76 7.07 -16.02
C PRO A 111 6.56 5.93 -15.40
N THR A 112 6.69 5.93 -14.07
CA THR A 112 7.39 4.89 -13.31
C THR A 112 6.57 3.59 -13.29
N LEU A 113 5.25 3.70 -13.22
CA LEU A 113 4.33 2.56 -13.29
C LEU A 113 4.47 1.83 -14.62
N PHE A 114 4.45 2.55 -15.73
CA PHE A 114 4.66 1.96 -17.06
C PHE A 114 6.02 1.28 -17.19
N SER A 115 7.08 1.89 -16.69
CA SER A 115 8.42 1.32 -16.68
C SER A 115 8.49 0.03 -15.85
N ALA A 116 7.88 0.02 -14.66
CA ALA A 116 7.85 -1.14 -13.78
C ALA A 116 7.02 -2.30 -14.37
N LEU A 117 5.91 -2.02 -15.03
CA LEU A 117 5.06 -3.00 -15.70
C LEU A 117 5.77 -3.70 -16.86
N HIS A 118 6.68 -3.01 -17.54
CA HIS A 118 7.46 -3.57 -18.66
C HIS A 118 8.76 -4.27 -18.23
N GLY A 119 9.24 -3.99 -17.00
CA GLY A 119 10.59 -4.40 -16.57
C GLY A 119 10.67 -5.58 -15.60
N SER A 120 9.60 -5.93 -14.89
CA SER A 120 9.66 -7.03 -13.92
C SER A 120 8.28 -7.60 -13.61
N GLY A 121 7.99 -8.76 -14.17
CA GLY A 121 6.73 -9.47 -14.01
C GLY A 121 6.37 -9.91 -12.57
N ASN A 122 7.10 -9.47 -11.55
CA ASN A 122 6.89 -9.87 -10.15
C ASN A 122 6.57 -8.72 -9.18
N VAL A 123 6.63 -7.46 -9.58
CA VAL A 123 6.50 -6.32 -8.65
C VAL A 123 5.04 -5.94 -8.41
N LEU A 124 4.18 -6.20 -9.36
CA LEU A 124 2.74 -6.01 -9.21
C LEU A 124 2.05 -7.39 -9.15
N ARG A 125 2.17 -8.06 -8.02
CA ARG A 125 1.09 -9.01 -7.67
C ARG A 125 -0.20 -8.21 -7.65
N PRO A 126 -1.33 -8.80 -8.06
CA PRO A 126 -2.55 -8.05 -8.26
C PRO A 126 -2.85 -7.22 -7.01
N VAL A 127 -2.58 -5.94 -7.11
CA VAL A 127 -3.16 -4.97 -6.19
C VAL A 127 -4.65 -5.23 -6.34
N SER A 128 -5.30 -5.69 -5.30
CA SER A 128 -6.75 -5.84 -5.35
C SER A 128 -7.35 -4.44 -5.49
N LEU A 129 -7.48 -3.99 -6.73
CA LEU A 129 -8.15 -2.75 -7.08
C LEU A 129 -9.66 -2.83 -6.77
N THR A 130 -10.13 -4.01 -6.42
CA THR A 130 -11.52 -4.26 -6.04
C THR A 130 -11.75 -3.99 -4.56
N ASN A 131 -11.36 -2.82 -4.08
CA ASN A 131 -11.88 -2.32 -2.83
C ASN A 131 -13.29 -1.78 -3.07
N ASN A 132 -14.28 -2.38 -2.43
CA ASN A 132 -15.65 -1.88 -2.39
C ASN A 132 -15.80 -0.54 -1.61
N GLN A 133 -14.75 0.27 -1.59
CA GLN A 133 -14.74 1.56 -0.91
C GLN A 133 -14.16 2.64 -1.83
N PRO A 134 -14.90 3.02 -2.89
CA PRO A 134 -14.43 4.02 -3.85
C PRO A 134 -14.14 5.39 -3.23
N SER A 135 -14.84 5.75 -2.16
CA SER A 135 -14.65 7.01 -1.46
C SER A 135 -13.28 7.13 -0.77
N LEU A 136 -12.76 6.04 -0.22
CA LEU A 136 -11.43 6.03 0.40
C LEU A 136 -10.33 6.03 -0.67
N MET A 137 -10.52 5.31 -1.77
CA MET A 137 -9.60 5.29 -2.91
C MET A 137 -9.47 6.66 -3.59
N ASN A 138 -10.52 7.48 -3.54
CA ASN A 138 -10.56 8.82 -4.13
C ASN A 138 -10.25 9.94 -3.12
N GLY A 139 -9.52 9.65 -2.05
CA GLY A 139 -9.16 10.66 -1.05
C GLY A 139 -10.38 11.21 -0.29
N GLY A 140 -11.35 10.37 0.02
CA GLY A 140 -12.56 10.72 0.76
C GLY A 140 -13.69 11.32 -0.08
N LYS A 141 -13.54 11.38 -1.40
CA LYS A 141 -14.60 11.82 -2.32
C LYS A 141 -15.61 10.71 -2.56
N ASP A 142 -16.88 11.07 -2.63
CA ASP A 142 -17.93 10.13 -3.03
C ASP A 142 -18.01 9.94 -4.56
N PHE A 143 -18.92 9.08 -5.01
CA PHE A 143 -19.13 8.82 -6.43
C PHE A 143 -19.52 10.04 -7.25
N CYS A 144 -20.08 11.06 -6.62
CA CYS A 144 -20.57 12.27 -7.28
C CYS A 144 -19.45 13.29 -7.50
N GLU A 145 -18.30 13.14 -6.84
CA GLU A 145 -17.22 14.12 -6.84
C GLU A 145 -15.98 13.68 -7.64
N TRP A 146 -16.16 12.96 -8.72
CA TRP A 146 -15.06 12.65 -9.64
C TRP A 146 -14.46 13.92 -10.21
N SER A 147 -13.19 14.15 -9.92
CA SER A 147 -12.48 15.30 -10.49
C SER A 147 -12.21 15.08 -11.98
N LYS A 148 -11.94 16.17 -12.72
CA LYS A 148 -11.48 16.09 -14.12
C LYS A 148 -10.20 15.23 -14.24
N THR A 149 -9.37 15.23 -13.22
CA THR A 149 -8.16 14.39 -13.14
C THR A 149 -8.51 12.90 -13.04
N ASP A 150 -9.52 12.53 -12.27
CA ASP A 150 -9.96 11.14 -12.13
C ASP A 150 -10.53 10.61 -13.45
N LEU A 151 -11.34 11.42 -14.15
CA LEU A 151 -11.84 11.08 -15.48
C LEU A 151 -10.72 10.95 -16.50
N PHE A 152 -9.75 11.86 -16.48
CA PHE A 152 -8.58 11.77 -17.35
C PHE A 152 -7.79 10.49 -17.11
N LEU A 153 -7.54 10.14 -15.85
CA LEU A 153 -6.85 8.90 -15.48
C LEU A 153 -7.64 7.65 -15.90
N ALA A 154 -8.95 7.62 -15.64
CA ALA A 154 -9.82 6.52 -16.06
C ALA A 154 -9.80 6.31 -17.57
N ASN A 155 -9.91 7.38 -18.35
CA ASN A 155 -9.89 7.33 -19.81
C ASN A 155 -8.51 6.95 -20.39
N THR A 156 -7.44 7.32 -19.70
CA THR A 156 -6.06 7.04 -20.16
C THR A 156 -5.59 5.65 -19.75
N LEU A 157 -5.88 5.25 -18.50
CA LEU A 157 -5.43 3.97 -17.96
C LEU A 157 -6.37 2.80 -18.28
N GLY A 158 -7.67 3.06 -18.40
CA GLY A 158 -8.66 2.03 -18.69
C GLY A 158 -8.27 1.15 -19.88
N PRO A 159 -8.03 1.71 -21.07
CA PRO A 159 -7.64 0.94 -22.26
C PRO A 159 -6.32 0.16 -22.09
N VAL A 160 -5.38 0.73 -21.33
CA VAL A 160 -4.09 0.06 -21.04
C VAL A 160 -4.30 -1.14 -20.13
N VAL A 161 -5.09 -0.99 -19.06
CA VAL A 161 -5.42 -2.06 -18.13
C VAL A 161 -6.22 -3.16 -18.83
N GLU A 162 -7.22 -2.81 -19.65
CA GLU A 162 -7.98 -3.76 -20.46
C GLU A 162 -7.08 -4.59 -21.36
N LYS A 163 -6.18 -3.94 -22.09
CA LYS A 163 -5.21 -4.62 -22.95
C LYS A 163 -4.27 -5.54 -22.16
N MET A 164 -3.87 -5.15 -20.95
CA MET A 164 -3.01 -5.97 -20.08
C MET A 164 -3.76 -7.18 -19.50
N LEU A 165 -5.04 -7.03 -19.22
CA LEU A 165 -5.90 -8.11 -18.71
C LEU A 165 -6.42 -9.04 -19.81
N GLY A 166 -6.05 -8.79 -21.08
CA GLY A 166 -6.45 -9.63 -22.22
C GLY A 166 -7.94 -9.54 -22.57
N LYS A 167 -8.55 -8.42 -22.26
CA LYS A 167 -9.94 -8.10 -22.64
C LYS A 167 -9.97 -7.14 -23.82
#